data_e387acee648db39938d76c24cdfa0500
#
_entry.id   e387acee648db39938d76c24cdfa0500
#
_cell.length_a   1.000
_cell.length_b   1.000
_cell.length_c   1.000
_cell.angle_alpha   90.00
_cell.angle_beta   90.00
_cell.angle_gamma   90.00
#
_symmetry.space_group_name_H-M   'P 1'
#
loop_
_entity.id
_entity.type
_entity.pdbx_description
1 polymer ?
#
loop_
_entity_poly.entity_id
_entity_poly.type
_entity_poly.pdbx_seq_one_letter_code
_entity_poly.pdbx_strand_id
1 'polypeptide(L)'
;MENVTSLSPSEHCAAVIASVMEAGFEDEARVTCHADRALIHSDSYPSHEMMTGIVGTNEQIPLPAPGYHAPVHFNSAFTGTPQTRDSSLAIAVNGIPIFDYTVGGELSIDDLYHHQPHIDALGLQQIDICGGHTGRGDDYHYHELPRCMIEQMDNRDDNPIIAWGFDGFPMYGNNNPDGSPIAAGALDVCNGQFDPVFGYRYHTSEEPPYIIQCLVGEVGDLSAVPTIGINRPAALGIDRPAGRPMLVEDLAFTHDGAGNGLLTFDYQGVSYYIQSRTTDDESCFEIEWKTVTNGGVAESGEYCHFIRTGGGMGGPPGGGMGGAPGGGMGAP
;
A
#
# COMPACT_ATOMS: atom_id res chain seq x y z
N MET A 1 -2.66 -7.12 34.92
CA MET A 1 -2.56 -7.83 33.64
C MET A 1 -3.98 -8.31 33.36
N GLU A 2 -4.65 -7.66 32.42
CA GLU A 2 -5.96 -8.11 31.97
C GLU A 2 -5.79 -9.43 31.24
N ASN A 3 -6.67 -10.40 31.54
CA ASN A 3 -6.59 -11.72 30.93
C ASN A 3 -7.04 -11.62 29.47
N VAL A 4 -6.09 -11.63 28.55
CA VAL A 4 -6.38 -11.84 27.11
C VAL A 4 -6.80 -13.29 26.94
N THR A 5 -7.95 -13.52 26.34
CA THR A 5 -8.34 -14.84 25.88
C THR A 5 -7.57 -15.09 24.58
N SER A 6 -6.46 -15.81 24.60
CA SER A 6 -5.73 -16.15 23.38
C SER A 6 -6.64 -16.98 22.47
N LEU A 7 -6.91 -16.46 21.27
CA LEU A 7 -7.63 -17.21 20.24
C LEU A 7 -6.79 -18.42 19.79
N SER A 8 -7.42 -19.54 19.51
CA SER A 8 -6.78 -20.61 18.77
C SER A 8 -6.50 -20.16 17.32
N PRO A 9 -5.54 -20.75 16.60
CA PRO A 9 -5.31 -20.44 15.19
C PRO A 9 -6.58 -20.57 14.32
N SER A 10 -7.45 -21.52 14.63
CA SER A 10 -8.72 -21.70 13.90
C SER A 10 -9.72 -20.58 14.19
N GLU A 11 -9.78 -20.06 15.40
CA GLU A 11 -10.66 -18.94 15.75
C GLU A 11 -10.12 -17.63 15.15
N HIS A 12 -8.81 -17.44 15.16
CA HIS A 12 -8.20 -16.27 14.52
C HIS A 12 -8.43 -16.29 13.00
N CYS A 13 -8.19 -17.44 12.35
CA CYS A 13 -8.51 -17.60 10.94
C CYS A 13 -9.99 -17.31 10.64
N ALA A 14 -10.91 -17.81 11.47
CA ALA A 14 -12.33 -17.55 11.31
C ALA A 14 -12.67 -16.06 11.41
N ALA A 15 -12.00 -15.32 12.30
CA ALA A 15 -12.16 -13.87 12.42
C ALA A 15 -11.68 -13.11 11.16
N VAL A 16 -10.54 -13.53 10.57
CA VAL A 16 -10.03 -12.94 9.31
C VAL A 16 -11.02 -13.22 8.17
N ILE A 17 -11.52 -14.45 8.03
CA ILE A 17 -12.51 -14.79 7.00
C ILE A 17 -13.79 -13.96 7.21
N ALA A 18 -14.30 -13.91 8.44
CA ALA A 18 -15.52 -13.19 8.77
C ALA A 18 -15.42 -11.70 8.43
N SER A 19 -14.28 -11.06 8.74
CA SER A 19 -14.08 -9.62 8.46
C SER A 19 -14.18 -9.28 6.97
N VAL A 20 -13.69 -10.15 6.08
CA VAL A 20 -13.79 -9.96 4.62
C VAL A 20 -15.23 -10.21 4.14
N MET A 21 -15.86 -11.32 4.59
CA MET A 21 -17.20 -11.71 4.14
C MET A 21 -18.30 -10.76 4.66
N GLU A 22 -18.23 -10.36 5.93
CA GLU A 22 -19.22 -9.45 6.54
C GLU A 22 -19.08 -8.02 5.98
N ALA A 23 -17.92 -7.67 5.46
CA ALA A 23 -17.69 -6.42 4.74
C ALA A 23 -18.21 -6.46 3.30
N GLY A 24 -18.51 -7.65 2.73
CA GLY A 24 -18.98 -7.82 1.35
C GLY A 24 -17.88 -7.84 0.29
N PHE A 25 -16.63 -8.16 0.67
CA PHE A 25 -15.46 -8.14 -0.24
C PHE A 25 -14.96 -9.54 -0.65
N GLU A 26 -15.79 -10.59 -0.54
CA GLU A 26 -15.40 -11.96 -0.92
C GLU A 26 -15.07 -12.15 -2.41
N ASP A 27 -15.53 -11.26 -3.27
CA ASP A 27 -15.21 -11.24 -4.70
C ASP A 27 -13.87 -10.52 -5.00
N GLU A 28 -13.41 -9.63 -4.10
CA GLU A 28 -12.17 -8.85 -4.24
C GLU A 28 -11.00 -9.47 -3.47
N ALA A 29 -11.29 -10.07 -2.31
CA ALA A 29 -10.30 -10.60 -1.40
C ALA A 29 -10.65 -12.02 -0.93
N ARG A 30 -9.77 -12.97 -1.18
CA ARG A 30 -9.94 -14.37 -0.79
C ARG A 30 -8.99 -14.74 0.35
N VAL A 31 -9.51 -15.34 1.42
CA VAL A 31 -8.73 -15.77 2.57
C VAL A 31 -8.41 -17.28 2.49
N THR A 32 -7.14 -17.63 2.72
CA THR A 32 -6.71 -19.02 2.95
C THR A 32 -5.97 -19.14 4.27
N CYS A 33 -6.19 -20.23 5.00
CA CYS A 33 -5.60 -20.44 6.32
C CYS A 33 -4.53 -21.52 6.31
N HIS A 34 -3.47 -21.24 7.02
CA HIS A 34 -2.35 -22.11 7.32
C HIS A 34 -2.25 -22.36 8.84
N ALA A 35 -1.27 -23.13 9.29
CA ALA A 35 -1.15 -23.47 10.70
C ALA A 35 -0.81 -22.25 11.61
N ASP A 36 -0.12 -21.26 11.06
CA ASP A 36 0.44 -20.11 11.78
C ASP A 36 -0.06 -18.75 11.27
N ARG A 37 -0.82 -18.71 10.17
CA ARG A 37 -1.29 -17.49 9.56
C ARG A 37 -2.49 -17.69 8.63
N ALA A 38 -3.22 -16.62 8.37
CA ALA A 38 -4.05 -16.47 7.17
C ALA A 38 -3.23 -15.78 6.07
N LEU A 39 -3.63 -16.00 4.81
CA LEU A 39 -3.23 -15.18 3.67
C LEU A 39 -4.48 -14.56 3.09
N ILE A 40 -4.47 -13.24 2.92
CA ILE A 40 -5.48 -12.50 2.17
C ILE A 40 -4.92 -12.28 0.77
N HIS A 41 -5.58 -12.86 -0.23
CA HIS A 41 -5.20 -12.80 -1.64
C HIS A 41 -6.07 -11.77 -2.35
N SER A 42 -5.46 -10.95 -3.17
CA SER A 42 -6.14 -9.95 -4.01
C SER A 42 -5.30 -9.63 -5.24
N ASP A 43 -5.77 -8.74 -6.08
CA ASP A 43 -4.97 -8.09 -7.13
C ASP A 43 -4.55 -6.66 -6.79
N SER A 44 -4.78 -6.21 -5.54
CA SER A 44 -4.45 -4.85 -5.07
C SER A 44 -5.09 -3.74 -5.91
N TYR A 45 -6.29 -3.97 -6.44
CA TYR A 45 -7.01 -3.04 -7.32
C TYR A 45 -8.45 -2.85 -6.81
N PRO A 46 -8.74 -1.77 -6.08
CA PRO A 46 -10.04 -1.58 -5.44
C PRO A 46 -11.14 -1.27 -6.45
N SER A 47 -12.38 -1.64 -6.14
CA SER A 47 -13.56 -1.34 -6.93
C SER A 47 -14.07 0.10 -6.79
N HIS A 48 -13.59 0.83 -5.77
CA HIS A 48 -13.94 2.23 -5.59
C HIS A 48 -13.12 3.16 -6.51
N GLU A 49 -13.52 4.40 -6.56
CA GLU A 49 -12.81 5.48 -7.26
C GLU A 49 -11.37 5.63 -6.74
N MET A 50 -10.44 5.91 -7.63
CA MET A 50 -9.00 6.07 -7.33
C MET A 50 -8.46 7.38 -7.87
N MET A 51 -7.42 7.92 -7.24
CA MET A 51 -6.61 9.07 -7.67
C MET A 51 -7.35 10.42 -7.71
N THR A 52 -8.61 10.48 -7.36
CA THR A 52 -9.38 11.75 -7.35
C THR A 52 -8.97 12.65 -6.20
N GLY A 53 -8.69 13.92 -6.50
CA GLY A 53 -8.31 14.93 -5.51
C GLY A 53 -6.81 15.02 -5.26
N ILE A 54 -5.98 14.19 -5.89
CA ILE A 54 -4.53 14.30 -5.82
C ILE A 54 -4.07 15.58 -6.54
N VAL A 55 -3.19 16.33 -5.89
CA VAL A 55 -2.49 17.49 -6.46
C VAL A 55 -1.01 17.18 -6.64
N GLY A 56 -0.44 16.35 -5.77
CA GLY A 56 0.94 15.90 -5.87
C GLY A 56 1.06 14.56 -6.58
N THR A 57 1.62 14.51 -7.79
CA THR A 57 1.77 13.24 -8.52
C THR A 57 3.20 12.74 -8.57
N ASN A 58 3.34 11.42 -8.57
CA ASN A 58 4.59 10.70 -8.87
C ASN A 58 4.60 10.11 -10.29
N GLU A 59 3.60 10.46 -11.12
CA GLU A 59 3.46 9.97 -12.49
C GLU A 59 3.33 8.43 -12.56
N GLN A 60 2.45 7.89 -11.72
CA GLN A 60 2.15 6.46 -11.62
C GLN A 60 0.66 6.22 -11.87
N ILE A 61 0.32 5.07 -12.41
CA ILE A 61 -1.06 4.70 -12.76
C ILE A 61 -1.46 3.43 -12.00
N PRO A 62 -2.65 3.38 -11.34
CA PRO A 62 -3.10 2.17 -10.70
C PRO A 62 -3.31 1.02 -11.68
N LEU A 63 -2.71 -0.12 -11.39
CA LEU A 63 -2.84 -1.34 -12.18
C LEU A 63 -3.12 -2.53 -11.26
N PRO A 64 -3.94 -3.50 -11.68
CA PRO A 64 -4.08 -4.76 -10.97
C PRO A 64 -2.73 -5.50 -10.86
N ALA A 65 -2.47 -6.10 -9.69
CA ALA A 65 -1.27 -6.88 -9.40
C ALA A 65 -1.64 -8.34 -9.08
N PRO A 66 -1.98 -9.16 -10.08
CA PRO A 66 -2.45 -10.53 -9.90
C PRO A 66 -1.47 -11.37 -9.08
N GLY A 67 -2.02 -12.18 -8.17
CA GLY A 67 -1.23 -13.05 -7.32
C GLY A 67 -0.67 -12.40 -6.06
N TYR A 68 -0.97 -11.14 -5.78
CA TYR A 68 -0.64 -10.54 -4.50
C TYR A 68 -1.33 -11.28 -3.35
N HIS A 69 -0.64 -11.43 -2.25
CA HIS A 69 -1.17 -12.00 -1.02
C HIS A 69 -0.40 -11.47 0.19
N ALA A 70 -1.11 -11.17 1.25
CA ALA A 70 -0.52 -10.64 2.48
C ALA A 70 -0.74 -11.60 3.65
N PRO A 71 0.27 -11.84 4.51
CA PRO A 71 0.13 -12.65 5.70
C PRO A 71 -0.57 -11.90 6.83
N VAL A 72 -1.39 -12.62 7.58
CA VAL A 72 -1.94 -12.23 8.88
C VAL A 72 -1.52 -13.32 9.86
N HIS A 73 -0.46 -13.06 10.63
CA HIS A 73 0.10 -14.05 11.55
C HIS A 73 -0.83 -14.31 12.74
N PHE A 74 -0.85 -15.55 13.26
CA PHE A 74 -1.67 -15.89 14.41
C PHE A 74 -0.83 -15.84 15.69
N ASN A 75 -1.43 -15.27 16.75
CA ASN A 75 -0.86 -15.27 18.09
C ASN A 75 0.56 -14.70 18.17
N SER A 76 0.83 -13.62 17.44
CA SER A 76 2.11 -12.93 17.53
C SER A 76 2.39 -12.48 18.95
N ALA A 77 3.59 -12.75 19.43
CA ALA A 77 4.03 -12.25 20.74
C ALA A 77 4.21 -10.73 20.65
N PHE A 78 3.76 -10.02 21.68
CA PHE A 78 4.05 -8.59 21.82
C PHE A 78 5.56 -8.41 22.07
N THR A 79 6.24 -7.68 21.18
CA THR A 79 7.72 -7.60 21.22
C THR A 79 8.25 -6.55 22.19
N GLY A 80 7.44 -5.57 22.57
CA GLY A 80 7.88 -4.39 23.30
C GLY A 80 8.82 -3.45 22.51
N THR A 81 9.13 -3.78 21.25
CA THR A 81 9.91 -2.95 20.33
C THR A 81 9.12 -2.85 19.01
N PRO A 82 8.71 -1.67 18.60
CA PRO A 82 8.03 -1.48 17.32
C PRO A 82 8.90 -1.96 16.14
N GLN A 83 8.25 -2.55 15.13
CA GLN A 83 8.89 -2.96 13.88
C GLN A 83 8.37 -2.08 12.75
N THR A 84 9.26 -1.44 12.02
CA THR A 84 8.96 -0.58 10.87
C THR A 84 9.32 -1.26 9.55
N ARG A 85 8.86 -0.70 8.44
CA ARG A 85 9.14 -1.23 7.10
C ARG A 85 8.91 -0.15 6.05
N ASP A 86 9.79 -0.06 5.04
CA ASP A 86 9.54 0.75 3.82
C ASP A 86 8.64 -0.02 2.83
N SER A 87 7.44 -0.36 3.27
CA SER A 87 6.39 -1.05 2.49
C SER A 87 5.15 -1.22 3.38
N SER A 88 4.14 -1.96 2.87
CA SER A 88 2.91 -2.24 3.61
C SER A 88 3.18 -2.89 4.98
N LEU A 89 2.39 -2.51 5.97
CA LEU A 89 2.38 -3.04 7.33
C LEU A 89 1.11 -3.85 7.62
N ALA A 90 0.08 -3.62 6.84
CA ALA A 90 -1.22 -4.24 7.00
C ALA A 90 -1.89 -4.49 5.64
N ILE A 91 -3.02 -5.17 5.68
CA ILE A 91 -3.90 -5.40 4.54
C ILE A 91 -5.35 -5.09 4.93
N ALA A 92 -6.03 -4.28 4.12
CA ALA A 92 -7.44 -3.97 4.28
C ALA A 92 -8.34 -5.17 3.93
N VAL A 93 -9.58 -5.18 4.41
CA VAL A 93 -10.53 -6.28 4.17
C VAL A 93 -10.91 -6.44 2.69
N ASN A 94 -10.74 -5.40 1.87
CA ASN A 94 -10.86 -5.47 0.40
C ASN A 94 -9.57 -5.90 -0.30
N GLY A 95 -8.55 -6.33 0.45
CA GLY A 95 -7.29 -6.84 -0.11
C GLY A 95 -6.28 -5.78 -0.54
N ILE A 96 -6.51 -4.51 -0.23
CA ILE A 96 -5.59 -3.42 -0.56
C ILE A 96 -4.52 -3.26 0.53
N PRO A 97 -3.22 -3.16 0.17
CA PRO A 97 -2.15 -2.92 1.13
C PRO A 97 -2.34 -1.61 1.90
N ILE A 98 -1.90 -1.59 3.15
CA ILE A 98 -1.84 -0.40 3.98
C ILE A 98 -0.38 -0.12 4.33
N PHE A 99 0.07 1.09 4.03
CA PHE A 99 1.38 1.62 4.36
C PHE A 99 1.28 2.55 5.57
N ASP A 100 2.41 2.98 6.10
CA ASP A 100 2.44 4.10 7.01
C ASP A 100 2.13 5.42 6.29
N TYR A 101 2.07 6.53 7.02
CA TYR A 101 1.70 7.85 6.47
C TYR A 101 2.75 8.46 5.52
N THR A 102 3.90 7.82 5.31
CA THR A 102 5.02 8.43 4.57
C THR A 102 5.00 8.09 3.08
N VAL A 103 5.55 8.97 2.26
CA VAL A 103 5.71 8.76 0.81
C VAL A 103 6.83 7.80 0.44
N GLY A 104 7.46 7.16 1.41
CA GLY A 104 8.51 6.17 1.25
C GLY A 104 9.71 6.43 2.15
N GLY A 105 10.49 5.38 2.34
CA GLY A 105 11.54 5.28 3.33
C GLY A 105 11.03 4.64 4.62
N GLU A 106 11.87 3.84 5.26
CA GLU A 106 11.55 3.23 6.54
C GLU A 106 11.70 4.27 7.65
N LEU A 107 10.65 4.43 8.48
CA LEU A 107 10.73 5.24 9.70
C LEU A 107 11.72 4.60 10.68
N SER A 108 12.63 5.39 11.23
CA SER A 108 13.42 4.94 12.37
C SER A 108 12.56 4.88 13.62
N ILE A 109 13.00 4.16 14.64
CA ILE A 109 12.27 4.10 15.93
C ILE A 109 12.10 5.50 16.55
N ASP A 110 13.08 6.38 16.37
CA ASP A 110 12.99 7.77 16.86
C ASP A 110 11.96 8.59 16.08
N ASP A 111 11.82 8.35 14.76
CA ASP A 111 10.84 9.04 13.92
C ASP A 111 9.39 8.71 14.30
N LEU A 112 9.13 7.53 14.88
CA LEU A 112 7.79 7.14 15.33
C LEU A 112 7.20 8.12 16.37
N TYR A 113 8.05 8.79 17.15
CA TYR A 113 7.64 9.73 18.18
C TYR A 113 7.54 11.18 17.68
N HIS A 114 7.88 11.42 16.41
CA HIS A 114 7.94 12.76 15.83
C HIS A 114 7.40 12.75 14.42
N HIS A 115 6.22 13.30 14.22
CA HIS A 115 5.64 13.45 12.89
C HIS A 115 6.63 14.11 11.92
N GLN A 116 6.76 13.54 10.71
CA GLN A 116 7.72 13.94 9.68
C GLN A 116 7.01 14.68 8.52
N PRO A 117 6.69 15.98 8.63
CA PRO A 117 5.84 16.68 7.66
C PRO A 117 6.42 16.72 6.23
N HIS A 118 7.74 16.52 6.09
CA HIS A 118 8.41 16.59 4.79
C HIS A 118 8.26 15.31 3.96
N ILE A 119 7.78 14.22 4.57
CA ILE A 119 7.49 12.94 3.92
C ILE A 119 6.05 12.48 4.17
N ASP A 120 5.21 13.30 4.77
CA ASP A 120 3.80 13.02 5.01
C ASP A 120 3.03 13.03 3.68
N ALA A 121 2.49 11.88 3.28
CA ALA A 121 1.79 11.69 2.01
C ALA A 121 0.54 12.59 1.91
N LEU A 122 -0.22 12.73 3.00
CA LEU A 122 -1.39 13.61 3.07
C LEU A 122 -0.97 15.08 3.02
N GLY A 123 0.02 15.47 3.83
CA GLY A 123 0.56 16.83 3.85
C GLY A 123 1.20 17.27 2.53
N LEU A 124 1.72 16.31 1.76
CA LEU A 124 2.27 16.51 0.42
C LEU A 124 1.22 16.42 -0.70
N GLN A 125 -0.07 16.27 -0.35
CA GLN A 125 -1.21 16.22 -1.26
C GLN A 125 -1.13 15.09 -2.30
N GLN A 126 -0.53 13.95 -1.91
CA GLN A 126 -0.40 12.76 -2.74
C GLN A 126 -1.53 11.74 -2.55
N ILE A 127 -2.40 11.96 -1.55
CA ILE A 127 -3.48 11.05 -1.19
C ILE A 127 -4.79 11.52 -1.81
N ASP A 128 -5.52 10.58 -2.38
CA ASP A 128 -6.85 10.83 -2.95
C ASP A 128 -7.93 10.92 -1.87
N ILE A 129 -9.15 11.22 -2.29
CA ILE A 129 -10.31 11.33 -1.37
C ILE A 129 -10.64 10.01 -0.67
N CYS A 130 -10.15 8.88 -1.17
CA CYS A 130 -10.37 7.54 -0.62
C CYS A 130 -9.33 7.11 0.41
N GLY A 131 -8.27 7.89 0.62
CA GLY A 131 -7.25 7.63 1.61
C GLY A 131 -6.01 6.90 1.09
N GLY A 132 -5.86 6.83 -0.23
CA GLY A 132 -4.76 6.11 -0.87
C GLY A 132 -4.17 6.81 -2.09
N HIS A 133 -3.21 6.16 -2.69
CA HIS A 133 -2.63 6.53 -3.98
C HIS A 133 -1.90 5.35 -4.62
N THR A 134 -1.31 5.60 -5.79
CA THR A 134 -0.49 4.61 -6.50
C THR A 134 0.98 4.78 -6.18
N GLY A 135 1.63 3.69 -5.79
CA GLY A 135 3.04 3.64 -5.46
C GLY A 135 3.96 3.24 -6.62
N ARG A 136 5.24 3.00 -6.29
CA ARG A 136 6.29 2.66 -7.27
C ARG A 136 6.09 1.33 -8.02
N GLY A 137 5.17 0.49 -7.52
CA GLY A 137 4.79 -0.75 -8.17
C GLY A 137 3.62 -0.57 -9.14
N ASP A 138 3.15 0.64 -9.39
CA ASP A 138 1.87 0.95 -10.01
C ASP A 138 0.70 0.22 -9.29
N ASP A 139 0.89 -0.06 -7.99
CA ASP A 139 -0.06 -0.64 -7.06
C ASP A 139 -0.75 0.44 -6.24
N TYR A 140 -2.07 0.33 -6.08
CA TYR A 140 -2.82 1.22 -5.19
C TYR A 140 -2.70 0.75 -3.73
N HIS A 141 -2.54 1.69 -2.79
CA HIS A 141 -2.46 1.40 -1.36
C HIS A 141 -2.93 2.58 -0.51
N TYR A 142 -3.33 2.30 0.74
CA TYR A 142 -3.81 3.32 1.68
C TYR A 142 -2.69 3.84 2.59
N HIS A 143 -2.80 5.13 2.95
CA HIS A 143 -1.95 5.83 3.91
C HIS A 143 -2.71 6.50 5.05
N GLU A 144 -4.05 6.50 4.97
CA GLU A 144 -4.96 7.00 5.99
C GLU A 144 -6.26 6.19 6.00
N LEU A 145 -7.29 6.67 6.72
CA LEU A 145 -8.62 6.04 6.76
C LEU A 145 -9.11 5.70 5.34
N PRO A 146 -9.33 4.44 4.99
CA PRO A 146 -9.81 4.00 3.67
C PRO A 146 -11.30 4.31 3.50
N ARG A 147 -11.65 5.59 3.33
CA ARG A 147 -13.03 6.10 3.38
C ARG A 147 -13.94 5.43 2.37
N CYS A 148 -13.53 5.36 1.11
CA CYS A 148 -14.36 4.79 0.06
C CYS A 148 -14.58 3.27 0.23
N MET A 149 -13.59 2.56 0.74
CA MET A 149 -13.76 1.16 1.12
C MET A 149 -14.81 1.02 2.22
N ILE A 150 -14.69 1.83 3.28
CA ILE A 150 -15.64 1.80 4.41
C ILE A 150 -17.06 2.15 3.94
N GLU A 151 -17.22 3.09 3.02
CA GLU A 151 -18.52 3.45 2.44
C GLU A 151 -19.16 2.29 1.65
N GLN A 152 -18.35 1.40 1.07
CA GLN A 152 -18.79 0.21 0.35
C GLN A 152 -19.11 -0.98 1.28
N MET A 153 -18.58 -0.99 2.52
CA MET A 153 -18.78 -2.11 3.45
C MET A 153 -20.26 -2.32 3.82
N ASP A 154 -20.71 -3.53 3.77
CA ASP A 154 -22.08 -3.92 4.16
C ASP A 154 -22.35 -3.71 5.66
N ASN A 155 -21.29 -3.86 6.49
CA ASN A 155 -21.35 -3.75 7.95
C ASN A 155 -20.73 -2.44 8.49
N ARG A 156 -20.57 -1.40 7.66
CA ARG A 156 -19.88 -0.14 8.02
C ARG A 156 -20.40 0.55 9.28
N ASP A 157 -21.68 0.38 9.60
CA ASP A 157 -22.32 1.04 10.76
C ASP A 157 -22.02 0.33 12.09
N ASP A 158 -21.39 -0.85 12.07
CA ASP A 158 -21.10 -1.69 13.24
C ASP A 158 -19.70 -1.44 13.82
N ASN A 159 -18.97 -0.44 13.34
CA ASN A 159 -17.55 -0.19 13.67
C ASN A 159 -16.69 -1.47 13.50
N PRO A 160 -16.69 -2.08 12.31
CA PRO A 160 -16.09 -3.38 12.10
C PRO A 160 -14.56 -3.33 11.99
N ILE A 161 -13.96 -4.51 11.90
CA ILE A 161 -12.57 -4.65 11.48
C ILE A 161 -12.46 -4.19 10.02
N ILE A 162 -11.58 -3.21 9.76
CA ILE A 162 -11.34 -2.66 8.41
C ILE A 162 -10.06 -3.21 7.77
N ALA A 163 -9.15 -3.74 8.59
CA ALA A 163 -7.86 -4.27 8.12
C ALA A 163 -7.22 -5.19 9.18
N TRP A 164 -6.10 -5.82 8.79
CA TRP A 164 -5.26 -6.63 9.65
C TRP A 164 -3.80 -6.24 9.52
N GLY A 165 -3.14 -5.96 10.64
CA GLY A 165 -1.68 -5.90 10.70
C GLY A 165 -1.06 -7.25 10.33
N PHE A 166 0.12 -7.25 9.74
CA PHE A 166 0.80 -8.51 9.43
C PHE A 166 1.15 -9.34 10.68
N ASP A 167 1.21 -8.69 11.83
CA ASP A 167 1.36 -9.32 13.14
C ASP A 167 0.05 -9.92 13.68
N GLY A 168 -1.04 -9.85 12.92
CA GLY A 168 -2.31 -10.49 13.24
C GLY A 168 -3.25 -9.68 14.11
N PHE A 169 -2.91 -8.46 14.48
CA PHE A 169 -3.83 -7.60 15.22
C PHE A 169 -4.80 -6.90 14.28
N PRO A 170 -6.09 -6.83 14.64
CA PRO A 170 -7.08 -6.15 13.81
C PRO A 170 -6.89 -4.63 13.84
N MET A 171 -7.35 -3.99 12.77
CA MET A 171 -7.44 -2.54 12.67
C MET A 171 -8.91 -2.11 12.57
N TYR A 172 -9.26 -1.07 13.30
CA TYR A 172 -10.56 -0.42 13.30
C TYR A 172 -10.44 1.02 12.78
N GLY A 173 -11.58 1.64 12.51
CA GLY A 173 -11.64 3.06 12.15
C GLY A 173 -11.37 3.99 13.34
N ASN A 174 -11.87 5.23 13.24
CA ASN A 174 -11.65 6.30 14.23
C ASN A 174 -12.43 6.11 15.57
N ASN A 175 -13.22 5.04 15.68
CA ASN A 175 -13.96 4.70 16.90
C ASN A 175 -13.53 3.34 17.45
N ASN A 176 -13.82 3.12 18.72
CA ASN A 176 -13.75 1.79 19.32
C ASN A 176 -14.78 0.84 18.68
N PRO A 177 -14.61 -0.50 18.78
CA PRO A 177 -15.57 -1.47 18.25
C PRO A 177 -17.00 -1.31 18.78
N ASP A 178 -17.19 -0.77 19.99
CA ASP A 178 -18.50 -0.48 20.58
C ASP A 178 -19.11 0.86 20.12
N GLY A 179 -18.46 1.56 19.17
CA GLY A 179 -18.87 2.85 18.65
C GLY A 179 -18.51 4.04 19.53
N SER A 180 -17.91 3.84 20.71
CA SER A 180 -17.45 4.93 21.55
C SER A 180 -16.23 5.64 20.93
N PRO A 181 -16.07 6.96 21.16
CA PRO A 181 -14.90 7.68 20.67
C PRO A 181 -13.63 7.19 21.38
N ILE A 182 -12.52 7.19 20.66
CA ILE A 182 -11.20 6.94 21.23
C ILE A 182 -10.81 8.11 22.11
N ALA A 183 -10.44 7.85 23.36
CA ALA A 183 -10.01 8.90 24.27
C ALA A 183 -8.69 9.53 23.81
N ALA A 184 -8.57 10.84 23.99
CA ALA A 184 -7.32 11.54 23.64
C ALA A 184 -6.12 10.92 24.37
N GLY A 185 -5.07 10.56 23.63
CA GLY A 185 -3.86 9.94 24.15
C GLY A 185 -4.01 8.45 24.53
N ALA A 186 -5.10 7.79 24.13
CA ALA A 186 -5.28 6.35 24.34
C ALA A 186 -4.46 5.49 23.35
N LEU A 187 -4.23 6.00 22.16
CA LEU A 187 -3.41 5.30 21.16
C LEU A 187 -1.93 5.49 21.46
N ASP A 188 -1.19 4.42 21.28
CA ASP A 188 0.27 4.42 21.40
C ASP A 188 0.97 4.90 20.10
N VAL A 189 2.29 4.79 20.08
CA VAL A 189 3.11 5.23 18.95
C VAL A 189 2.83 4.47 17.64
N CYS A 190 2.31 3.24 17.70
CA CYS A 190 1.92 2.48 16.50
C CYS A 190 0.45 2.70 16.09
N ASN A 191 -0.20 3.68 16.71
CA ASN A 191 -1.61 4.04 16.52
C ASN A 191 -2.57 2.94 16.98
N GLY A 192 -2.28 2.32 18.12
CA GLY A 192 -3.09 1.24 18.66
C GLY A 192 -3.24 1.27 20.17
N GLN A 193 -4.01 0.33 20.68
CA GLN A 193 -4.32 0.17 22.09
C GLN A 193 -4.66 -1.28 22.42
N PHE A 194 -4.80 -1.58 23.72
CA PHE A 194 -5.21 -2.90 24.18
C PHE A 194 -6.58 -3.32 23.61
N ASP A 195 -6.67 -4.62 23.24
CA ASP A 195 -7.92 -5.29 22.84
C ASP A 195 -8.16 -6.53 23.72
N PRO A 196 -9.39 -6.72 24.28
CA PRO A 196 -9.68 -7.84 25.17
C PRO A 196 -9.74 -9.20 24.47
N VAL A 197 -9.93 -9.23 23.15
CA VAL A 197 -10.03 -10.46 22.35
C VAL A 197 -8.69 -10.83 21.71
N PHE A 198 -8.07 -9.85 21.04
CA PHE A 198 -6.84 -10.07 20.27
C PHE A 198 -5.58 -9.68 21.05
N GLY A 199 -5.71 -9.05 22.22
CA GLY A 199 -4.59 -8.52 23.02
C GLY A 199 -4.19 -7.11 22.62
N TYR A 200 -4.31 -6.76 21.36
CA TYR A 200 -4.04 -5.44 20.82
C TYR A 200 -4.87 -5.19 19.57
N ARG A 201 -5.10 -3.93 19.24
CA ARG A 201 -5.74 -3.48 18.00
C ARG A 201 -5.18 -2.16 17.54
N TYR A 202 -5.10 -1.98 16.24
CA TYR A 202 -4.78 -0.72 15.59
C TYR A 202 -6.04 0.11 15.34
N HIS A 203 -5.84 1.39 15.08
CA HIS A 203 -6.89 2.33 14.68
C HIS A 203 -6.41 3.24 13.56
N THR A 204 -7.35 3.87 12.87
CA THR A 204 -7.09 5.11 12.16
C THR A 204 -7.30 6.29 13.10
N SER A 205 -6.80 7.47 12.74
CA SER A 205 -6.94 8.71 13.50
C SER A 205 -7.01 9.92 12.57
N GLU A 206 -7.59 11.02 13.04
CA GLU A 206 -7.64 12.28 12.28
C GLU A 206 -6.29 13.03 12.30
N GLU A 207 -5.51 12.80 13.35
CA GLU A 207 -4.18 13.39 13.53
C GLU A 207 -3.09 12.37 13.19
N PRO A 208 -1.87 12.80 12.80
CA PRO A 208 -0.76 11.89 12.56
C PRO A 208 -0.54 10.92 13.73
N PRO A 209 -0.23 9.65 13.41
CA PRO A 209 0.19 9.10 12.12
C PRO A 209 -0.96 8.68 11.19
N TYR A 210 -2.19 9.03 11.43
CA TYR A 210 -3.42 8.74 10.69
C TYR A 210 -3.81 7.26 10.63
N ILE A 211 -2.84 6.36 10.56
CA ILE A 211 -3.01 4.92 10.41
C ILE A 211 -1.84 4.20 11.11
N ILE A 212 -1.77 2.88 11.00
CA ILE A 212 -0.61 2.11 11.49
C ILE A 212 0.71 2.68 10.94
N GLN A 213 1.71 2.85 11.81
CA GLN A 213 3.07 3.21 11.37
C GLN A 213 4.15 2.22 11.83
N CYS A 214 3.78 1.25 12.63
CA CYS A 214 4.68 0.16 13.07
C CYS A 214 3.87 -1.04 13.56
N LEU A 215 4.49 -2.22 13.54
CA LEU A 215 3.95 -3.44 14.11
C LEU A 215 4.44 -3.61 15.54
N VAL A 216 3.57 -4.08 16.43
CA VAL A 216 3.89 -4.34 17.85
C VAL A 216 4.08 -5.83 18.15
N GLY A 217 3.55 -6.70 17.30
CA GLY A 217 3.67 -8.15 17.38
C GLY A 217 4.85 -8.67 16.56
N GLU A 218 5.39 -9.82 16.95
CA GLU A 218 6.48 -10.46 16.21
C GLU A 218 5.96 -11.03 14.89
N VAL A 219 6.55 -10.60 13.77
CA VAL A 219 6.25 -11.08 12.41
C VAL A 219 7.36 -11.97 11.85
N GLY A 220 8.46 -12.11 12.59
CA GLY A 220 9.65 -12.81 12.12
C GLY A 220 10.42 -11.98 11.09
N ASP A 221 10.65 -12.54 9.90
CA ASP A 221 11.36 -11.82 8.83
C ASP A 221 10.39 -11.00 7.99
N LEU A 222 10.25 -9.70 8.30
CA LEU A 222 9.44 -8.75 7.53
C LEU A 222 9.87 -8.64 6.07
N SER A 223 11.15 -8.95 5.76
CA SER A 223 11.62 -8.94 4.38
C SER A 223 11.00 -10.04 3.53
N ALA A 224 10.52 -11.12 4.17
CA ALA A 224 9.84 -12.22 3.49
C ALA A 224 8.36 -11.92 3.16
N VAL A 225 7.79 -10.83 3.71
CA VAL A 225 6.41 -10.42 3.39
C VAL A 225 6.37 -9.92 1.95
N PRO A 226 5.44 -10.42 1.12
CA PRO A 226 5.35 -10.04 -0.29
C PRO A 226 5.20 -8.55 -0.52
N THR A 227 5.85 -8.04 -1.57
CA THR A 227 5.68 -6.68 -2.09
C THR A 227 5.37 -6.74 -3.57
N ILE A 228 4.58 -5.77 -4.04
CA ILE A 228 4.27 -5.60 -5.46
C ILE A 228 5.41 -4.82 -6.12
N GLY A 229 5.81 -5.24 -7.30
CA GLY A 229 6.75 -4.53 -8.14
C GLY A 229 6.34 -4.62 -9.60
N ILE A 230 6.77 -3.66 -10.38
CA ILE A 230 6.60 -3.66 -11.84
C ILE A 230 7.96 -3.44 -12.50
N ASN A 231 8.16 -4.04 -13.67
CA ASN A 231 9.42 -3.87 -14.43
C ASN A 231 9.44 -2.59 -15.29
N ARG A 232 8.46 -1.71 -15.14
CA ARG A 232 8.45 -0.39 -15.75
C ARG A 232 9.59 0.46 -15.16
N PRO A 233 10.36 1.18 -15.98
CA PRO A 233 11.30 2.15 -15.46
C PRO A 233 10.54 3.12 -14.54
N ALA A 234 10.99 3.22 -13.29
CA ALA A 234 10.48 4.27 -12.41
C ALA A 234 10.67 5.61 -13.12
N ALA A 235 9.73 6.54 -12.95
CA ALA A 235 9.86 7.89 -13.46
C ALA A 235 11.21 8.45 -13.00
N LEU A 236 12.23 8.37 -13.89
CA LEU A 236 13.60 8.74 -13.56
C LEU A 236 13.69 10.25 -13.50
N GLY A 237 13.87 10.73 -12.30
CA GLY A 237 14.07 12.06 -11.85
C GLY A 237 14.57 13.09 -12.84
N ILE A 238 13.72 14.02 -13.22
CA ILE A 238 14.10 15.42 -13.17
C ILE A 238 14.54 15.66 -11.72
N ASP A 239 15.61 16.44 -11.49
CA ASP A 239 16.10 16.82 -10.16
C ASP A 239 14.97 17.25 -9.21
N ARG A 240 14.23 16.26 -8.69
CA ARG A 240 13.26 16.48 -7.63
C ARG A 240 14.04 16.44 -6.32
N PRO A 241 13.87 17.42 -5.44
CA PRO A 241 14.27 17.22 -4.05
C PRO A 241 13.62 15.91 -3.58
N ALA A 242 14.42 14.98 -3.07
CA ALA A 242 13.93 13.70 -2.57
C ALA A 242 12.67 13.92 -1.71
N GLY A 243 11.60 13.16 -1.97
CA GLY A 243 10.36 13.21 -1.21
C GLY A 243 9.37 14.33 -1.57
N ARG A 244 9.59 15.12 -2.63
CA ARG A 244 8.58 16.11 -3.03
C ARG A 244 7.88 15.69 -4.31
N PRO A 245 6.53 15.55 -4.29
CA PRO A 245 5.76 15.30 -5.49
C PRO A 245 5.78 16.50 -6.43
N MET A 246 5.47 16.27 -7.67
CA MET A 246 5.19 17.34 -8.61
C MET A 246 3.75 17.80 -8.41
N LEU A 247 3.56 19.10 -8.14
CA LEU A 247 2.22 19.67 -8.04
C LEU A 247 1.65 19.90 -9.44
N VAL A 248 0.49 19.35 -9.69
CA VAL A 248 -0.20 19.35 -10.98
C VAL A 248 -1.62 19.88 -10.87
N GLU A 249 -2.23 20.18 -12.00
CA GLU A 249 -3.61 20.63 -12.11
C GLU A 249 -4.41 19.56 -12.86
N ASP A 250 -5.72 19.51 -12.59
CA ASP A 250 -6.70 18.67 -13.31
C ASP A 250 -6.32 17.18 -13.42
N LEU A 251 -5.68 16.62 -12.36
CA LEU A 251 -5.40 15.19 -12.35
C LEU A 251 -6.71 14.40 -12.31
N ALA A 252 -6.87 13.51 -13.28
CA ALA A 252 -8.03 12.64 -13.41
C ALA A 252 -7.60 11.24 -13.85
N PHE A 253 -8.24 10.23 -13.26
CA PHE A 253 -8.07 8.83 -13.64
C PHE A 253 -9.40 8.21 -14.04
N THR A 254 -9.43 7.53 -15.16
CA THR A 254 -10.59 6.76 -15.64
C THR A 254 -10.16 5.35 -15.97
N HIS A 255 -10.96 4.35 -15.62
CA HIS A 255 -10.62 2.94 -15.81
C HIS A 255 -11.88 2.08 -16.03
N ASP A 256 -11.69 0.86 -16.51
CA ASP A 256 -12.75 -0.12 -16.74
C ASP A 256 -12.90 -1.17 -15.63
N GLY A 257 -12.09 -1.07 -14.57
CA GLY A 257 -12.04 -2.06 -13.48
C GLY A 257 -11.15 -3.26 -13.75
N ALA A 258 -10.58 -3.40 -14.94
CA ALA A 258 -9.78 -4.55 -15.35
C ALA A 258 -8.31 -4.22 -15.68
N GLY A 259 -7.92 -2.95 -15.53
CA GLY A 259 -6.54 -2.50 -15.81
C GLY A 259 -6.37 -1.69 -17.10
N ASN A 260 -7.42 -1.53 -17.93
CA ASN A 260 -7.40 -0.47 -18.93
C ASN A 260 -7.71 0.85 -18.24
N GLY A 261 -6.80 1.80 -18.34
CA GLY A 261 -6.91 3.06 -17.63
C GLY A 261 -6.24 4.22 -18.36
N LEU A 262 -6.66 5.43 -18.01
CA LEU A 262 -6.08 6.68 -18.49
C LEU A 262 -5.98 7.66 -17.32
N LEU A 263 -4.76 7.98 -16.93
CA LEU A 263 -4.41 9.06 -16.02
C LEU A 263 -4.00 10.29 -16.84
N THR A 264 -4.62 11.42 -16.56
CA THR A 264 -4.28 12.72 -17.20
C THR A 264 -4.00 13.76 -16.13
N PHE A 265 -3.15 14.71 -16.43
CA PHE A 265 -2.89 15.89 -15.59
C PHE A 265 -2.26 17.01 -16.39
N ASP A 266 -2.39 18.23 -15.90
CA ASP A 266 -1.74 19.40 -16.47
C ASP A 266 -0.60 19.88 -15.57
N TYR A 267 0.53 20.25 -16.20
CA TYR A 267 1.67 20.84 -15.51
C TYR A 267 2.21 21.99 -16.33
N GLN A 268 2.24 23.19 -15.74
CA GLN A 268 2.69 24.44 -16.40
C GLN A 268 1.98 24.72 -17.75
N GLY A 269 0.68 24.41 -17.82
CA GLY A 269 -0.16 24.63 -19.01
C GLY A 269 0.07 23.63 -20.13
N VAL A 270 0.72 22.51 -19.87
CA VAL A 270 0.91 21.40 -20.81
C VAL A 270 0.23 20.14 -20.24
N SER A 271 -0.54 19.46 -21.11
CA SER A 271 -1.21 18.21 -20.74
C SER A 271 -0.31 16.99 -20.89
N TYR A 272 -0.36 16.14 -19.91
CA TYR A 272 0.36 14.88 -19.81
C TYR A 272 -0.58 13.73 -19.54
N TYR A 273 -0.14 12.48 -19.81
CA TYR A 273 -0.95 11.30 -19.60
C TYR A 273 -0.11 10.04 -19.39
N ILE A 274 -0.74 9.06 -18.75
CA ILE A 274 -0.31 7.66 -18.71
C ILE A 274 -1.54 6.82 -19.05
N GLN A 275 -1.44 5.96 -20.06
CA GLN A 275 -2.50 5.07 -20.49
C GLN A 275 -2.04 3.63 -20.35
N SER A 276 -2.88 2.78 -19.78
CA SER A 276 -2.68 1.33 -19.70
C SER A 276 -3.70 0.57 -20.54
N ARG A 277 -3.29 -0.57 -21.07
CA ARG A 277 -4.15 -1.56 -21.72
C ARG A 277 -3.74 -2.94 -21.26
N THR A 278 -4.71 -3.79 -20.98
CA THR A 278 -4.50 -5.20 -20.67
C THR A 278 -3.90 -5.94 -21.86
N THR A 279 -3.12 -6.98 -21.58
CA THR A 279 -2.59 -7.93 -22.57
C THR A 279 -3.23 -9.31 -22.40
N ASP A 280 -2.77 -10.32 -23.15
CA ASP A 280 -3.20 -11.71 -22.93
C ASP A 280 -2.64 -12.32 -21.63
N ASP A 281 -1.61 -11.71 -21.04
CA ASP A 281 -1.05 -12.05 -19.72
C ASP A 281 -1.61 -11.07 -18.69
N GLU A 282 -2.42 -11.58 -17.76
CA GLU A 282 -3.09 -10.77 -16.75
C GLU A 282 -2.13 -9.97 -15.85
N SER A 283 -0.85 -10.35 -15.77
CA SER A 283 0.18 -9.62 -15.03
C SER A 283 0.87 -8.53 -15.83
N CYS A 284 0.61 -8.43 -17.14
CA CYS A 284 1.30 -7.53 -18.07
C CYS A 284 0.36 -6.51 -18.68
N PHE A 285 0.88 -5.31 -18.92
CA PHE A 285 0.12 -4.18 -19.48
C PHE A 285 0.94 -3.49 -20.57
N GLU A 286 0.28 -3.15 -21.67
CA GLU A 286 0.81 -2.14 -22.58
C GLU A 286 0.61 -0.77 -21.96
N ILE A 287 1.69 -0.06 -21.65
CA ILE A 287 1.65 1.26 -21.06
C ILE A 287 2.24 2.27 -22.06
N GLU A 288 1.47 3.31 -22.35
CA GLU A 288 1.92 4.49 -23.08
C GLU A 288 1.91 5.68 -22.13
N TRP A 289 2.99 6.44 -22.08
CA TRP A 289 3.09 7.63 -21.23
C TRP A 289 3.76 8.78 -21.93
N LYS A 290 3.24 9.97 -21.66
CA LYS A 290 3.84 11.27 -21.93
C LYS A 290 3.83 12.02 -20.61
N THR A 291 4.97 12.09 -19.96
CA THR A 291 5.10 12.63 -18.60
C THR A 291 6.12 13.77 -18.57
N VAL A 292 6.11 14.56 -17.49
CA VAL A 292 7.13 15.60 -17.30
C VAL A 292 8.51 14.96 -17.17
N THR A 293 8.55 13.81 -16.46
CA THR A 293 9.81 13.11 -16.16
C THR A 293 10.51 12.56 -17.41
N ASN A 294 9.76 12.17 -18.45
CA ASN A 294 10.36 11.75 -19.72
C ASN A 294 10.49 12.90 -20.75
N GLY A 295 10.40 14.16 -20.29
CA GLY A 295 10.55 15.34 -21.14
C GLY A 295 9.35 15.61 -22.05
N GLY A 296 8.17 15.05 -21.78
CA GLY A 296 6.96 15.24 -22.56
C GLY A 296 6.97 14.52 -23.92
N VAL A 297 7.80 13.52 -24.09
CA VAL A 297 7.84 12.65 -25.29
C VAL A 297 6.97 11.43 -25.02
N ALA A 298 6.09 11.07 -25.96
CA ALA A 298 5.31 9.84 -25.82
C ALA A 298 6.21 8.62 -26.01
N GLU A 299 6.17 7.73 -25.04
CA GLU A 299 6.89 6.45 -25.04
C GLU A 299 5.89 5.33 -24.71
N SER A 300 6.16 4.10 -25.15
CA SER A 300 5.31 2.95 -24.83
C SER A 300 6.14 1.68 -24.68
N GLY A 301 5.58 0.71 -23.95
CA GLY A 301 6.17 -0.60 -23.78
C GLY A 301 5.22 -1.53 -23.04
N GLU A 302 5.56 -2.82 -23.05
CA GLU A 302 4.88 -3.83 -22.23
C GLU A 302 5.62 -4.00 -20.91
N TYR A 303 4.88 -3.95 -19.80
CA TYR A 303 5.42 -4.03 -18.44
C TYR A 303 4.57 -4.96 -17.61
N CYS A 304 5.23 -5.77 -16.79
CA CYS A 304 4.57 -6.80 -16.02
C CYS A 304 4.79 -6.58 -14.53
N HIS A 305 3.74 -6.78 -13.75
CA HIS A 305 3.83 -6.92 -12.31
C HIS A 305 4.56 -8.21 -11.92
N PHE A 306 5.20 -8.18 -10.78
CA PHE A 306 5.75 -9.36 -10.13
C PHE A 306 5.66 -9.20 -8.61
N ILE A 307 5.49 -10.31 -7.92
CA ILE A 307 5.47 -10.35 -6.46
C ILE A 307 6.88 -10.68 -5.98
N ARG A 308 7.48 -9.77 -5.19
CA ARG A 308 8.79 -9.99 -4.54
C ARG A 308 8.59 -10.65 -3.20
N THR A 309 9.35 -11.69 -2.93
CA THR A 309 9.50 -12.32 -1.62
C THR A 309 10.98 -12.34 -1.27
N GLY A 310 11.38 -11.71 -0.18
CA GLY A 310 12.77 -11.67 0.29
C GLY A 310 13.42 -10.27 0.18
N GLY A 311 14.02 -9.82 1.29
CA GLY A 311 14.57 -8.49 1.45
C GLY A 311 15.71 -8.14 0.51
N GLY A 312 15.54 -7.04 -0.13
CA GLY A 312 16.56 -6.31 -0.84
C GLY A 312 15.91 -5.32 -1.80
N MET A 313 16.05 -4.03 -1.55
CA MET A 313 15.88 -3.01 -2.57
C MET A 313 16.96 -3.21 -3.65
N GLY A 314 16.88 -4.33 -4.38
CA GLY A 314 17.61 -4.54 -5.62
C GLY A 314 16.88 -3.78 -6.72
N GLY A 315 17.52 -2.77 -7.30
CA GLY A 315 17.05 -2.16 -8.53
C GLY A 315 16.77 -3.22 -9.60
N PRO A 316 16.06 -2.88 -10.68
CA PRO A 316 15.69 -3.81 -11.75
C PRO A 316 16.91 -4.60 -12.19
N PRO A 317 16.78 -5.91 -12.54
CA PRO A 317 17.88 -6.71 -13.03
C PRO A 317 18.49 -5.98 -14.23
N GLY A 318 19.75 -5.55 -14.07
CA GLY A 318 20.44 -4.77 -15.08
C GLY A 318 20.44 -5.54 -16.41
N GLY A 319 19.79 -4.98 -17.42
CA GLY A 319 19.89 -5.45 -18.79
C GLY A 319 21.37 -5.42 -19.18
N GLY A 320 21.96 -6.62 -19.37
CA GLY A 320 23.34 -6.78 -19.80
C GLY A 320 23.55 -6.04 -21.11
N MET A 321 24.24 -4.90 -21.06
CA MET A 321 24.78 -4.29 -22.27
C MET A 321 25.83 -5.26 -22.82
N GLY A 322 25.51 -5.85 -23.97
CA GLY A 322 26.45 -6.64 -24.76
C GLY A 322 27.69 -5.81 -25.05
N GLY A 323 28.84 -6.25 -24.53
CA GLY A 323 30.11 -5.64 -24.81
C GLY A 323 30.44 -5.65 -26.29
N ALA A 324 30.65 -4.47 -26.87
CA ALA A 324 31.23 -4.34 -28.20
C ALA A 324 32.66 -4.87 -28.19
N PRO A 325 33.11 -5.57 -29.27
CA PRO A 325 34.46 -6.09 -29.36
C PRO A 325 35.46 -4.93 -29.56
N GLY A 326 36.40 -4.79 -28.64
CA GLY A 326 37.50 -3.83 -28.72
C GLY A 326 38.39 -4.14 -29.91
N GLY A 327 38.42 -3.21 -30.87
CA GLY A 327 39.42 -3.17 -31.94
C GLY A 327 40.74 -2.61 -31.39
N GLY A 328 41.73 -3.50 -31.35
CA GLY A 328 43.11 -3.08 -31.09
C GLY A 328 43.68 -2.26 -32.27
N MET A 329 44.25 -1.10 -31.97
CA MET A 329 45.21 -0.47 -32.85
C MET A 329 46.55 -0.39 -32.12
N GLY A 330 47.56 -1.04 -32.70
CA GLY A 330 48.95 -0.87 -32.32
C GLY A 330 49.48 0.47 -32.82
N ALA A 331 50.38 1.02 -32.07
CA ALA A 331 51.19 2.16 -32.46
C ALA A 331 52.62 1.71 -32.86
N PRO A 332 53.30 2.44 -33.77
CA PRO A 332 54.73 2.32 -33.87
C PRO A 332 55.50 3.06 -32.77
#